data_1285815be0baa17204bc40494b54aaca
#
_entry.id   1285815be0baa17204bc40494b54aaca
#
_cell.length_a   1.000
_cell.length_b   1.000
_cell.length_c   1.000
_cell.angle_alpha   90.00
_cell.angle_beta   90.00
_cell.angle_gamma   90.00
#
_symmetry.space_group_name_H-M   'P 1'
#
loop_
_entity.id
_entity.type
_entity.pdbx_description
1 polymer ?
#
loop_
_entity_poly.entity_id
_entity_poly.type
_entity_poly.pdbx_seq_one_letter_code
_entity_poly.pdbx_strand_id
1 'polypeptide(L)'
;MNNKLDQVPDEFKQLAEDFGKNGFITTSLENLVNWSRSGSLHWMTFGLACCAVEMMQTAMPRYDLERFGAAPRGSPRQSDVMIVAGTLTNKMAPALRKVYDQMPEPRYVISMGSCANGGGYYHYSYSVVRGCDRIVPVDVYVPGLSLIHI
;
A
#
# COMPACT_ATOMS: atom_id res chain seq x y z
N MET A 1 -13.72 8.10 -29.02
CA MET A 1 -14.27 7.72 -27.69
C MET A 1 -13.78 6.31 -27.42
N ASN A 2 -12.68 6.14 -26.68
CA ASN A 2 -12.16 4.80 -26.34
C ASN A 2 -13.11 4.17 -25.34
N ASN A 3 -13.64 3.04 -25.72
CA ASN A 3 -14.60 2.27 -24.91
C ASN A 3 -13.86 1.76 -23.68
N LYS A 4 -14.23 2.24 -22.50
CA LYS A 4 -13.64 1.81 -21.20
C LYS A 4 -13.79 0.30 -20.93
N LEU A 5 -14.59 -0.39 -21.71
CA LEU A 5 -14.84 -1.82 -21.61
C LEU A 5 -13.68 -2.67 -22.17
N ASP A 6 -12.79 -2.09 -22.99
CA ASP A 6 -11.66 -2.83 -23.57
C ASP A 6 -10.50 -3.05 -22.57
N GLN A 7 -10.55 -2.38 -21.40
CA GLN A 7 -9.55 -2.54 -20.33
C GLN A 7 -9.97 -3.54 -19.23
N VAL A 8 -11.15 -4.11 -19.33
CA VAL A 8 -11.63 -5.11 -18.38
C VAL A 8 -11.04 -6.47 -18.76
N PRO A 9 -10.38 -7.18 -17.83
CA PRO A 9 -9.87 -8.52 -18.05
C PRO A 9 -10.96 -9.44 -18.64
N ASP A 10 -10.58 -10.29 -19.57
CA ASP A 10 -11.52 -11.14 -20.31
C ASP A 10 -12.31 -12.09 -19.37
N GLU A 11 -11.75 -12.42 -18.22
CA GLU A 11 -12.42 -13.17 -17.15
C GLU A 11 -13.69 -12.48 -16.64
N PHE A 12 -13.64 -11.15 -16.48
CA PHE A 12 -14.81 -10.37 -16.04
C PHE A 12 -15.87 -10.23 -17.12
N LYS A 13 -15.47 -10.23 -18.39
CA LYS A 13 -16.42 -10.23 -19.52
C LYS A 13 -17.18 -11.54 -19.58
N GLN A 14 -16.48 -12.67 -19.41
CA GLN A 14 -17.10 -14.00 -19.35
C GLN A 14 -18.05 -14.14 -18.14
N LEU A 15 -17.66 -13.63 -16.97
CA LEU A 15 -18.51 -13.60 -15.78
C LEU A 15 -19.80 -12.82 -16.01
N ALA A 16 -19.73 -11.67 -16.69
CA ALA A 16 -20.91 -10.86 -17.00
C ALA A 16 -21.84 -11.55 -18.01
N GLU A 17 -21.30 -12.27 -18.97
CA GLU A 17 -22.06 -13.07 -19.93
C GLU A 17 -22.75 -14.28 -19.27
N ASP A 18 -22.05 -14.97 -18.38
CA ASP A 18 -22.60 -16.12 -17.63
C ASP A 18 -23.71 -15.68 -16.66
N PHE A 19 -23.55 -14.50 -16.04
CA PHE A 19 -24.62 -13.93 -15.21
C PHE A 19 -25.88 -13.61 -16.03
N GLY A 20 -25.69 -13.06 -17.23
CA GLY A 20 -26.81 -12.75 -18.13
C GLY A 20 -27.57 -13.99 -18.61
N LYS A 21 -26.88 -15.14 -18.74
CA LYS A 21 -27.45 -16.39 -19.25
C LYS A 21 -28.05 -17.29 -18.15
N ASN A 22 -27.39 -17.38 -17.00
CA ASN A 22 -27.67 -18.39 -15.98
C ASN A 22 -28.26 -17.80 -14.68
N GLY A 23 -28.27 -16.48 -14.54
CA GLY A 23 -28.77 -15.79 -13.33
C GLY A 23 -27.89 -15.96 -12.08
N PHE A 24 -26.68 -16.55 -12.23
CA PHE A 24 -25.68 -16.68 -11.16
C PHE A 24 -24.27 -16.51 -11.71
N ILE A 25 -23.37 -16.07 -10.84
CA ILE A 25 -21.95 -15.86 -11.17
C ILE A 25 -21.16 -17.06 -10.67
N THR A 26 -20.48 -17.77 -11.57
CA THR A 26 -19.48 -18.76 -11.22
C THR A 26 -18.11 -18.10 -11.18
N THR A 27 -17.44 -18.15 -10.05
CA THR A 27 -16.08 -17.63 -9.90
C THR A 27 -15.20 -18.66 -9.20
N SER A 28 -13.89 -18.61 -9.45
CA SER A 28 -12.94 -19.42 -8.71
C SER A 28 -12.85 -18.89 -7.26
N LEU A 29 -12.54 -19.79 -6.32
CA LEU A 29 -12.33 -19.43 -4.93
C LEU A 29 -11.24 -18.36 -4.78
N GLU A 30 -10.21 -18.42 -5.60
CA GLU A 30 -9.10 -17.47 -5.63
C GLU A 30 -9.56 -16.06 -6.00
N ASN A 31 -10.38 -15.93 -7.04
CA ASN A 31 -10.95 -14.64 -7.45
C ASN A 31 -11.86 -14.04 -6.36
N LEU A 32 -12.63 -14.88 -5.68
CA LEU A 32 -13.48 -14.43 -4.56
C LEU A 32 -12.62 -13.90 -3.39
N VAL A 33 -11.55 -14.61 -3.05
CA VAL A 33 -10.61 -14.18 -2.00
C VAL A 33 -9.91 -12.88 -2.38
N ASN A 34 -9.46 -12.73 -3.61
CA ASN A 34 -8.81 -11.51 -4.09
C ASN A 34 -9.76 -10.32 -4.11
N TRP A 35 -11.00 -10.53 -4.53
CA TRP A 35 -12.05 -9.50 -4.46
C TRP A 35 -12.32 -9.07 -3.01
N SER A 36 -12.44 -10.01 -2.09
CA SER A 36 -12.65 -9.72 -0.66
C SER A 36 -11.47 -8.93 -0.06
N ARG A 37 -10.23 -9.30 -0.41
CA ARG A 37 -9.04 -8.58 0.05
C ARG A 37 -8.94 -7.16 -0.50
N SER A 38 -9.31 -6.95 -1.76
CA SER A 38 -9.30 -5.62 -2.37
C SER A 38 -10.29 -4.65 -1.72
N GLY A 39 -11.40 -5.15 -1.18
CA GLY A 39 -12.39 -4.36 -0.44
C GLY A 39 -12.07 -4.19 1.05
N SER A 40 -11.03 -4.85 1.57
CA SER A 40 -10.65 -4.80 2.99
C SER A 40 -9.12 -4.75 3.11
N LEU A 41 -8.55 -3.62 2.74
CA LEU A 41 -7.11 -3.38 2.78
C LEU A 41 -6.72 -2.73 4.10
N HIS A 42 -5.94 -3.44 4.91
CA HIS A 42 -5.39 -2.91 6.14
C HIS A 42 -3.92 -2.54 5.96
N TRP A 43 -3.56 -1.29 6.29
CA TRP A 43 -2.16 -0.88 6.21
C TRP A 43 -1.50 -0.70 7.57
N MET A 44 -0.26 -1.15 7.67
CA MET A 44 0.60 -0.89 8.82
C MET A 44 1.15 0.54 8.73
N THR A 45 0.94 1.32 9.78
CA THR A 45 1.44 2.67 9.88
C THR A 45 2.90 2.68 10.36
N PHE A 46 3.85 2.64 9.44
CA PHE A 46 5.26 2.80 9.76
C PHE A 46 5.70 4.25 9.53
N GLY A 47 5.23 5.13 10.41
CA GLY A 47 5.48 6.56 10.36
C GLY A 47 6.77 6.94 11.05
N LEU A 48 7.69 7.61 10.32
CA LEU A 48 9.01 7.96 10.80
C LEU A 48 9.25 9.49 10.87
N ALA A 49 8.58 10.26 10.03
CA ALA A 49 8.79 11.71 9.92
C ALA A 49 7.53 12.42 9.38
N CYS A 50 7.70 13.55 8.68
CA CYS A 50 6.60 14.39 8.20
C CYS A 50 5.61 13.67 7.29
N CYS A 51 6.05 12.74 6.44
CA CYS A 51 5.15 11.93 5.63
C CYS A 51 4.18 11.05 6.45
N ALA A 52 4.52 10.76 7.71
CA ALA A 52 3.61 10.06 8.60
C ALA A 52 2.36 10.89 8.92
N VAL A 53 2.49 12.21 9.04
CA VAL A 53 1.35 13.11 9.26
C VAL A 53 0.45 13.13 8.02
N GLU A 54 1.01 13.15 6.83
CA GLU A 54 0.25 13.06 5.58
C GLU A 54 -0.46 11.70 5.45
N MET A 55 0.19 10.62 5.82
CA MET A 55 -0.42 9.29 5.89
C MET A 55 -1.60 9.26 6.88
N MET A 56 -1.50 9.90 8.04
CA MET A 56 -2.62 10.04 8.97
C MET A 56 -3.77 10.86 8.37
N GLN A 57 -3.46 11.91 7.62
CA GLN A 57 -4.48 12.75 6.97
C GLN A 57 -5.30 11.97 5.95
N THR A 58 -4.74 10.95 5.30
CA THR A 58 -5.49 10.11 4.35
C THR A 58 -6.61 9.31 5.00
N ALA A 59 -6.47 8.96 6.29
CA ALA A 59 -7.49 8.28 7.07
C ALA A 59 -8.48 9.25 7.76
N MET A 60 -8.18 10.56 7.75
CA MET A 60 -9.04 11.57 8.39
C MET A 60 -10.27 11.92 7.52
N PRO A 61 -11.31 12.56 8.11
CA PRO A 61 -12.60 12.79 7.45
C PRO A 61 -12.55 13.48 6.10
N ARG A 62 -11.51 14.28 5.83
CA ARG A 62 -11.39 15.02 4.57
C ARG A 62 -11.15 14.09 3.37
N TYR A 63 -10.34 13.06 3.53
CA TYR A 63 -9.98 12.10 2.47
C TYR A 63 -10.63 10.75 2.67
N ASP A 64 -10.76 10.34 3.92
CA ASP A 64 -11.53 9.18 4.39
C ASP A 64 -11.30 7.90 3.56
N LEU A 65 -10.08 7.39 3.58
CA LEU A 65 -9.75 6.13 2.91
C LEU A 65 -10.55 4.93 3.45
N GLU A 66 -11.08 5.03 4.68
CA GLU A 66 -11.88 3.95 5.25
C GLU A 66 -13.16 3.67 4.46
N ARG A 67 -13.72 4.67 3.79
CA ARG A 67 -14.88 4.50 2.89
C ARG A 67 -14.58 3.58 1.69
N PHE A 68 -13.31 3.43 1.34
CA PHE A 68 -12.85 2.51 0.29
C PHE A 68 -12.45 1.13 0.83
N GLY A 69 -12.67 0.87 2.11
CA GLY A 69 -12.28 -0.37 2.77
C GLY A 69 -10.83 -0.42 3.22
N ALA A 70 -10.11 0.70 3.16
CA ALA A 70 -8.71 0.78 3.58
C ALA A 70 -8.61 1.43 4.95
N ALA A 71 -8.10 0.71 5.96
CA ALA A 71 -8.03 1.17 7.35
C ALA A 71 -6.62 1.01 7.95
N PRO A 72 -6.17 1.97 8.79
CA PRO A 72 -4.89 1.87 9.48
C PRO A 72 -4.92 0.81 10.59
N ARG A 73 -3.81 0.09 10.76
CA ARG A 73 -3.61 -0.87 11.84
C ARG A 73 -2.29 -0.63 12.55
N GLY A 74 -2.30 -0.76 13.86
CA GLY A 74 -1.10 -0.63 14.69
C GLY A 74 -0.29 -1.92 14.82
N SER A 75 -0.85 -3.07 14.43
CA SER A 75 -0.17 -4.35 14.51
C SER A 75 0.22 -4.87 13.12
N PRO A 76 1.47 -5.30 12.91
CA PRO A 76 1.89 -5.89 11.64
C PRO A 76 1.16 -7.18 11.32
N ARG A 77 0.70 -7.92 12.31
CA ARG A 77 -0.01 -9.20 12.13
C ARG A 77 -1.43 -9.05 11.58
N GLN A 78 -1.98 -7.84 11.62
CA GLN A 78 -3.31 -7.49 11.15
C GLN A 78 -3.27 -6.63 9.88
N SER A 79 -2.11 -6.51 9.25
CA SER A 79 -1.90 -5.60 8.12
C SER A 79 -1.46 -6.38 6.88
N ASP A 80 -2.02 -5.98 5.74
CA ASP A 80 -1.70 -6.55 4.43
C ASP A 80 -0.62 -5.73 3.71
N VAL A 81 -0.59 -4.43 3.98
CA VAL A 81 0.32 -3.47 3.35
C VAL A 81 1.08 -2.70 4.43
N MET A 82 2.37 -2.50 4.24
CA MET A 82 3.18 -1.60 5.05
C MET A 82 3.40 -0.29 4.29
N ILE A 83 3.10 0.84 4.92
CA ILE A 83 3.45 2.16 4.39
C ILE A 83 4.63 2.70 5.18
N VAL A 84 5.78 2.79 4.52
CA VAL A 84 6.98 3.41 5.08
C VAL A 84 6.95 4.90 4.76
N ALA A 85 6.67 5.72 5.76
CA ALA A 85 6.43 7.15 5.60
C ALA A 85 7.44 7.98 6.40
N GLY A 86 8.49 8.41 5.74
CA GLY A 86 9.50 9.28 6.34
C GLY A 86 10.94 8.78 6.21
N THR A 87 11.84 9.47 6.89
CA THR A 87 13.28 9.20 6.85
C THR A 87 13.63 7.93 7.63
N LEU A 88 14.18 6.93 6.95
CA LEU A 88 14.69 5.72 7.59
C LEU A 88 16.13 5.92 8.04
N THR A 89 16.38 5.79 9.32
CA THR A 89 17.74 5.83 9.88
C THR A 89 18.34 4.44 9.98
N ASN A 90 19.68 4.35 9.98
CA ASN A 90 20.40 3.09 10.17
C ASN A 90 20.00 2.39 11.47
N LYS A 91 19.72 3.17 12.52
CA LYS A 91 19.31 2.64 13.82
C LYS A 91 17.89 2.06 13.79
N MET A 92 17.03 2.58 12.93
CA MET A 92 15.64 2.12 12.78
C MET A 92 15.48 1.00 11.75
N ALA A 93 16.45 0.82 10.86
CA ALA A 93 16.39 -0.19 9.80
C ALA A 93 16.15 -1.64 10.31
N PRO A 94 16.79 -2.11 11.40
CA PRO A 94 16.49 -3.43 11.96
C PRO A 94 15.04 -3.57 12.44
N ALA A 95 14.46 -2.49 13.00
CA ALA A 95 13.07 -2.48 13.44
C ALA A 95 12.11 -2.57 12.25
N LEU A 96 12.38 -1.86 11.16
CA LEU A 96 11.61 -1.96 9.92
C LEU A 96 11.59 -3.40 9.40
N ARG A 97 12.75 -4.03 9.31
CA ARG A 97 12.87 -5.41 8.85
C ARG A 97 12.08 -6.37 9.74
N LYS A 98 12.22 -6.22 11.06
CA LYS A 98 11.50 -7.05 12.02
C LYS A 98 9.97 -6.92 11.90
N VAL A 99 9.47 -5.70 11.72
CA VAL A 99 8.03 -5.46 11.53
C VAL A 99 7.55 -6.08 10.21
N TYR A 100 8.33 -5.94 9.14
CA TYR A 100 8.01 -6.56 7.85
C TYR A 100 7.92 -8.09 7.96
N ASP A 101 8.87 -8.73 8.64
CA ASP A 101 8.89 -10.18 8.81
C ASP A 101 7.71 -10.70 9.68
N GLN A 102 7.10 -9.84 10.48
CA GLN A 102 5.93 -10.15 11.29
C GLN A 102 4.59 -10.02 10.54
N MET A 103 4.61 -9.45 9.35
CA MET A 103 3.39 -9.35 8.53
C MET A 103 3.04 -10.71 7.90
N PRO A 104 1.74 -11.07 7.86
CA PRO A 104 1.30 -12.27 7.17
C PRO A 104 1.46 -12.12 5.64
N GLU A 105 1.60 -13.24 4.96
CA GLU A 105 1.57 -13.26 3.48
C GLU A 105 0.13 -13.37 2.96
N PRO A 106 -0.19 -12.74 1.82
CA PRO A 106 0.62 -11.84 1.00
C PRO A 106 0.81 -10.47 1.65
N ARG A 107 2.02 -9.91 1.57
CA ARG A 107 2.40 -8.62 2.15
C ARG A 107 3.00 -7.72 1.09
N TYR A 108 2.64 -6.45 1.13
CA TYR A 108 3.07 -5.44 0.18
C TYR A 108 3.68 -4.25 0.91
N VAL A 109 4.58 -3.55 0.25
CA VAL A 109 5.27 -2.38 0.81
C VAL A 109 5.11 -1.17 -0.11
N ILE A 110 4.62 -0.08 0.46
CA ILE A 110 4.55 1.22 -0.19
C ILE A 110 5.60 2.13 0.43
N SER A 111 6.53 2.60 -0.37
CA SER A 111 7.51 3.60 0.03
C SER A 111 6.95 5.00 -0.27
N MET A 112 6.68 5.77 0.77
CA MET A 112 6.02 7.06 0.68
C MET A 112 6.99 8.21 0.95
N GLY A 113 7.15 9.06 -0.05
CA GLY A 113 7.96 10.26 0.02
C GLY A 113 9.44 10.05 -0.33
N SER A 114 10.13 11.13 -0.65
CA SER A 114 11.52 11.10 -1.13
C SER A 114 12.50 10.51 -0.11
N CYS A 115 12.25 10.71 1.19
CA CYS A 115 13.12 10.18 2.23
C CYS A 115 13.08 8.65 2.29
N ALA A 116 11.91 8.05 2.21
CA ALA A 116 11.76 6.60 2.17
C ALA A 116 12.26 6.02 0.84
N ASN A 117 12.06 6.73 -0.27
CA ASN A 117 12.42 6.27 -1.60
C ASN A 117 13.93 6.22 -1.84
N GLY A 118 14.67 7.21 -1.34
CA GLY A 118 16.10 7.30 -1.64
C GLY A 118 16.92 8.14 -0.66
N GLY A 119 16.40 8.42 0.52
CA GLY A 119 17.04 9.30 1.50
C GLY A 119 16.64 10.77 1.38
N GLY A 120 16.12 11.21 0.22
CA GLY A 120 15.57 12.54 -0.01
C GLY A 120 16.54 13.66 0.35
N TYR A 121 16.08 14.60 1.14
CA TYR A 121 16.86 15.75 1.60
C TYR A 121 18.11 15.36 2.42
N TYR A 122 18.04 14.19 3.09
CA TYR A 122 19.12 13.67 3.96
C TYR A 122 19.97 12.57 3.31
N HIS A 123 19.96 12.49 1.99
CA HIS A 123 20.64 11.42 1.24
C HIS A 123 22.12 11.23 1.61
N TYR A 124 22.82 12.32 1.86
CA TYR A 124 24.25 12.30 2.22
C TYR A 124 24.52 12.25 3.73
N SER A 125 23.47 12.15 4.55
CA SER A 125 23.68 12.02 6.00
C SER A 125 24.28 10.66 6.35
N TYR A 126 25.19 10.65 7.33
CA TYR A 126 25.81 9.44 7.83
C TYR A 126 24.85 8.47 8.53
N SER A 127 23.74 8.96 9.02
CA SER A 127 22.78 8.20 9.83
C SER A 127 21.56 7.67 9.05
N VAL A 128 21.41 8.06 7.79
CA VAL A 128 20.21 7.78 6.99
C VAL A 128 20.47 6.66 5.99
N VAL A 129 19.53 5.73 5.89
CA VAL A 129 19.51 4.70 4.85
C VAL A 129 19.01 5.32 3.55
N ARG A 130 19.73 5.14 2.48
CA ARG A 130 19.43 5.67 1.14
C ARG A 130 18.38 4.82 0.41
N GLY A 131 17.16 4.83 0.93
CA GLY A 131 16.03 4.06 0.43
C GLY A 131 15.68 2.86 1.30
N CYS A 132 14.39 2.68 1.58
CA CYS A 132 13.90 1.53 2.35
C CYS A 132 13.95 0.22 1.55
N ASP A 133 14.08 0.30 0.23
CA ASP A 133 14.25 -0.83 -0.69
C ASP A 133 15.51 -1.65 -0.41
N ARG A 134 16.50 -1.07 0.27
CA ARG A 134 17.71 -1.77 0.74
C ARG A 134 17.44 -2.72 1.89
N ILE A 135 16.35 -2.55 2.59
CA ILE A 135 16.00 -3.32 3.79
C ILE A 135 14.83 -4.28 3.53
N VAL A 136 13.79 -3.79 2.83
CA VAL A 136 12.59 -4.56 2.50
C VAL A 136 12.26 -4.40 1.01
N PRO A 137 11.67 -5.41 0.35
CA PRO A 137 11.21 -5.24 -1.02
C PRO A 137 10.09 -4.19 -1.06
N VAL A 138 10.14 -3.31 -2.05
CA VAL A 138 9.15 -2.25 -2.25
C VAL A 138 8.37 -2.52 -3.52
N ASP A 139 7.04 -2.54 -3.42
CA ASP A 139 6.14 -2.80 -4.55
C ASP A 139 5.72 -1.49 -5.23
N VAL A 140 5.49 -0.44 -4.44
CA VAL A 140 5.01 0.85 -4.94
C VAL A 140 5.83 1.99 -4.35
N TYR A 141 6.26 2.91 -5.21
CA TYR A 141 6.92 4.15 -4.83
C TYR A 141 6.00 5.34 -5.04
N VAL A 142 5.80 6.12 -4.00
CA VAL A 142 5.06 7.38 -4.06
C VAL A 142 6.09 8.52 -3.98
N PRO A 143 6.36 9.23 -5.10
CA PRO A 143 7.34 10.32 -5.11
C PRO A 143 6.78 11.57 -4.43
N GLY A 144 7.66 12.37 -3.87
CA GLY A 144 7.35 13.65 -3.26
C GLY A 144 8.25 13.98 -2.08
N LEU A 145 8.59 15.25 -1.91
CA LEU A 145 9.29 15.72 -0.70
C LEU A 145 8.29 15.97 0.43
N SER A 146 7.19 16.59 0.07
CA SER A 146 5.94 16.68 0.80
C SER A 146 4.82 16.38 -0.19
N LEU A 147 3.90 15.50 0.16
CA LEU A 147 2.80 15.11 -0.74
C LEU A 147 1.68 16.17 -0.79
N ILE A 148 1.79 17.22 0.02
CA ILE A 148 0.82 18.32 0.08
C ILE A 148 0.67 19.06 -1.26
N HIS A 149 1.64 18.96 -2.15
CA HIS A 149 1.67 19.68 -3.42
C HIS A 149 1.38 18.82 -4.67
N ILE A 150 0.79 17.65 -4.47
CA ILE A 150 0.33 16.81 -5.59
C ILE A 150 -1.16 17.05 -5.84
#